data_dbc35f923a7b4e1aa3be9c4ba290d865
#
_entry.id   dbc35f923a7b4e1aa3be9c4ba290d865
#
_cell.length_a   1.000
_cell.length_b   1.000
_cell.length_c   1.000
_cell.angle_alpha   90.00
_cell.angle_beta   90.00
_cell.angle_gamma   90.00
#
_symmetry.space_group_name_H-M   'P 1'
#
loop_
_entity.id
_entity.type
_entity.pdbx_description
1 polymer ?
#
loop_
_entity_poly.entity_id
_entity_poly.type
_entity_poly.pdbx_seq_one_letter_code
_entity_poly.pdbx_strand_id
1 'polypeptide(L)'
;MIKVKNLKKQFGNNVVLKDISVAIEKGEVISVIGPSGSGKSTFLRCINGLEEFDGGHILVDNEDMADKNLNIDKLREKIGMVFQSFNLFPHLTVLENIILAPVTLKKMSKEEAKVKAKELLKKV
;
A
#
# COMPACT_ATOMS: atom_id res chain seq x y z
N MET A 1 3.32 6.87 10.78
CA MET A 1 3.10 8.26 10.31
C MET A 1 3.44 8.35 8.83
N ILE A 2 2.58 8.99 8.02
CA ILE A 2 2.84 9.21 6.58
C ILE A 2 2.86 10.72 6.32
N LYS A 3 3.89 11.20 5.62
CA LYS A 3 3.97 12.61 5.17
C LYS A 3 4.15 12.66 3.67
N VAL A 4 3.26 13.35 3.00
CA VAL A 4 3.33 13.60 1.56
C VAL A 4 3.60 15.09 1.37
N LYS A 5 4.58 15.43 0.53
CA LYS A 5 4.98 16.82 0.25
C LYS A 5 5.08 17.03 -1.25
N ASN A 6 4.32 17.99 -1.75
CA ASN A 6 4.33 18.44 -3.16
C ASN A 6 4.27 17.30 -4.17
N LEU A 7 3.50 16.25 -3.88
CA LEU A 7 3.39 15.05 -4.70
C LEU A 7 2.80 15.39 -6.06
N LYS A 8 3.51 14.98 -7.11
CA LYS A 8 3.11 15.16 -8.51
C LYS A 8 3.09 13.82 -9.23
N LYS A 9 2.06 13.61 -10.05
CA LYS A 9 1.95 12.45 -10.92
C LYS A 9 1.24 12.82 -12.21
N GLN A 10 1.83 12.40 -13.33
CA GLN A 10 1.24 12.52 -14.65
C GLN A 10 1.32 11.21 -15.43
N PHE A 11 0.42 11.01 -16.35
CA PHE A 11 0.44 9.92 -17.31
C PHE A 11 0.46 10.53 -18.72
N GLY A 12 1.61 10.47 -19.38
CA GLY A 12 1.83 11.20 -20.62
C GLY A 12 1.60 12.71 -20.38
N ASN A 13 0.68 13.32 -21.10
CA ASN A 13 0.34 14.75 -20.95
C ASN A 13 -0.77 15.02 -19.92
N ASN A 14 -1.31 13.98 -19.28
CA ASN A 14 -2.40 14.11 -18.31
C ASN A 14 -1.85 14.21 -16.89
N VAL A 15 -1.95 15.39 -16.28
CA VAL A 15 -1.56 15.61 -14.89
C VAL A 15 -2.68 15.16 -13.97
N VAL A 16 -2.42 14.13 -13.17
CA VAL A 16 -3.40 13.50 -12.25
C VAL A 16 -3.24 14.02 -10.83
N LEU A 17 -2.01 14.13 -10.34
CA LEU A 17 -1.70 14.75 -9.04
C LEU A 17 -0.82 15.98 -9.29
N LYS A 18 -1.30 17.17 -8.92
CA LYS A 18 -0.62 18.43 -9.28
C LYS A 18 0.36 18.89 -8.21
N ASP A 19 -0.04 18.84 -6.95
CA ASP A 19 0.74 19.33 -5.81
C ASP A 19 0.02 18.94 -4.52
N ILE A 20 0.09 17.65 -4.19
CA ILE A 20 -0.61 17.12 -3.02
C ILE A 20 0.33 17.11 -1.83
N SER A 21 -0.08 17.78 -0.74
CA SER A 21 0.64 17.76 0.53
C SER A 21 -0.31 17.43 1.65
N VAL A 22 0.02 16.42 2.44
CA VAL A 22 -0.77 15.96 3.60
C VAL A 22 0.13 15.25 4.59
N ALA A 23 -0.17 15.40 5.87
CA ALA A 23 0.43 14.62 6.94
C ALA A 23 -0.67 13.77 7.59
N ILE A 24 -0.37 12.51 7.83
CA ILE A 24 -1.27 11.53 8.46
C ILE A 24 -0.55 10.97 9.67
N GLU A 25 -1.07 11.26 10.84
CA GLU A 25 -0.49 10.83 12.10
C GLU A 25 -0.88 9.38 12.43
N LYS A 26 -0.18 8.80 13.38
CA LYS A 26 -0.48 7.44 13.82
C LYS A 26 -1.85 7.37 14.48
N GLY A 27 -2.69 6.46 14.00
CA GLY A 27 -4.05 6.24 14.52
C GLY A 27 -5.12 7.09 13.84
N GLU A 28 -4.76 7.99 12.92
CA GLU A 28 -5.74 8.75 12.14
C GLU A 28 -6.42 7.89 11.08
N VAL A 29 -7.69 8.20 10.83
CA VAL A 29 -8.49 7.68 9.73
C VAL A 29 -8.79 8.81 8.76
N ILE A 30 -8.28 8.69 7.53
CA ILE A 30 -8.43 9.71 6.50
C ILE A 30 -9.36 9.20 5.40
N SER A 31 -10.35 10.02 5.03
CA SER A 31 -11.20 9.78 3.87
C SER A 31 -10.77 10.64 2.69
N VAL A 32 -10.51 10.01 1.55
CA VAL A 32 -10.18 10.70 0.29
C VAL A 32 -11.43 10.75 -0.58
N ILE A 33 -12.00 11.94 -0.77
CA ILE A 33 -13.25 12.17 -1.49
C ILE A 33 -12.98 12.86 -2.82
N GLY A 34 -13.75 12.54 -3.84
CA GLY A 34 -13.67 13.16 -5.16
C GLY A 34 -14.38 12.32 -6.24
N PRO A 35 -14.65 12.90 -7.41
CA PRO A 35 -15.32 12.20 -8.52
C PRO A 35 -14.47 11.03 -9.05
N SER A 36 -15.09 10.17 -9.87
CA SER A 36 -14.34 9.12 -10.58
C SER A 36 -13.27 9.76 -11.48
N GLY A 37 -12.08 9.15 -11.52
CA GLY A 37 -10.96 9.68 -12.31
C GLY A 37 -10.17 10.83 -11.66
N SER A 38 -10.53 11.30 -10.46
CA SER A 38 -9.84 12.41 -9.79
C SER A 38 -8.48 12.08 -9.19
N GLY A 39 -7.94 10.87 -9.40
CA GLY A 39 -6.61 10.49 -8.92
C GLY A 39 -6.55 9.84 -7.54
N LYS A 40 -7.67 9.56 -6.87
CA LYS A 40 -7.70 8.93 -5.53
C LYS A 40 -6.92 7.61 -5.47
N SER A 41 -7.19 6.71 -6.39
CA SER A 41 -6.50 5.42 -6.47
C SER A 41 -5.02 5.57 -6.84
N THR A 42 -4.70 6.56 -7.69
CA THR A 42 -3.32 6.90 -8.04
C THR A 42 -2.57 7.40 -6.81
N PHE A 43 -3.17 8.30 -6.03
CA PHE A 43 -2.61 8.79 -4.78
C PHE A 43 -2.29 7.65 -3.80
N LEU A 44 -3.25 6.74 -3.56
CA LEU A 44 -3.05 5.58 -2.69
C LEU A 44 -1.96 4.64 -3.22
N ARG A 45 -1.90 4.43 -4.54
CA ARG A 45 -0.84 3.61 -5.16
C ARG A 45 0.54 4.26 -5.09
N CYS A 46 0.63 5.58 -5.12
CA CYS A 46 1.89 6.27 -4.87
C CYS A 46 2.36 6.06 -3.43
N ILE A 47 1.46 6.15 -2.44
CA ILE A 47 1.80 5.97 -1.01
C ILE A 47 2.36 4.57 -0.73
N ASN A 48 1.87 3.53 -1.38
CA ASN A 48 2.37 2.16 -1.19
C ASN A 48 3.44 1.73 -2.20
N GLY A 49 3.88 2.66 -3.05
CA GLY A 49 4.92 2.43 -4.05
C GLY A 49 4.51 1.52 -5.22
N LEU A 50 3.20 1.24 -5.41
CA LEU A 50 2.70 0.51 -6.57
C LEU A 50 2.64 1.38 -7.83
N GLU A 51 2.70 2.70 -7.66
CA GLU A 51 2.78 3.66 -8.73
C GLU A 51 3.94 4.61 -8.44
N GLU A 52 4.83 4.80 -9.40
CA GLU A 52 5.89 5.79 -9.32
C GLU A 52 5.31 7.21 -9.41
N PHE A 53 5.90 8.15 -8.72
CA PHE A 53 5.52 9.57 -8.79
C PHE A 53 6.62 10.40 -9.48
N ASP A 54 6.22 11.50 -10.10
CA ASP A 54 7.11 12.32 -10.94
C ASP A 54 7.78 13.45 -10.15
N GLY A 55 7.31 13.72 -8.93
CA GLY A 55 7.92 14.74 -8.07
C GLY A 55 7.30 14.81 -6.69
N GLY A 56 8.01 15.47 -5.79
CA GLY A 56 7.66 15.54 -4.38
C GLY A 56 8.28 14.42 -3.55
N HIS A 57 7.78 14.25 -2.34
CA HIS A 57 8.29 13.28 -1.37
C HIS A 57 7.13 12.56 -0.68
N ILE A 58 7.30 11.28 -0.44
CA ILE A 58 6.43 10.47 0.40
C ILE A 58 7.29 9.82 1.47
N LEU A 59 7.08 10.22 2.72
CA LEU A 59 7.79 9.65 3.86
C LEU A 59 6.85 8.72 4.62
N VAL A 60 7.28 7.49 4.83
CA VAL A 60 6.61 6.49 5.67
C VAL A 60 7.54 6.18 6.84
N ASP A 61 7.11 6.51 8.04
CA ASP A 61 7.93 6.38 9.27
C ASP A 61 9.33 6.97 9.11
N ASN A 62 9.43 8.16 8.48
CA ASN A 62 10.63 8.92 8.12
C ASN A 62 11.52 8.30 7.02
N GLU A 63 11.14 7.20 6.41
CA GLU A 63 11.79 6.66 5.22
C GLU A 63 11.19 7.33 3.98
N ASP A 64 12.00 8.05 3.20
CA ASP A 64 11.54 8.77 2.00
C ASP A 64 11.55 7.84 0.78
N MET A 65 10.40 7.68 0.14
CA MET A 65 10.26 6.86 -1.06
C MET A 65 10.97 7.44 -2.29
N ALA A 66 11.39 8.71 -2.25
CA ALA A 66 12.21 9.32 -3.30
C ALA A 66 13.70 8.93 -3.19
N ASP A 67 14.13 8.32 -2.07
CA ASP A 67 15.51 7.87 -1.91
C ASP A 67 15.77 6.62 -2.77
N LYS A 68 16.70 6.75 -3.72
CA LYS A 68 17.10 5.65 -4.61
C LYS A 68 17.74 4.45 -3.91
N ASN A 69 18.24 4.64 -2.69
CA ASN A 69 18.82 3.57 -1.89
C ASN A 69 17.79 2.85 -1.00
N LEU A 70 16.55 3.34 -0.98
CA LEU A 70 15.49 2.73 -0.19
C LEU A 70 15.15 1.33 -0.70
N ASN A 71 15.08 0.37 0.22
CA ASN A 71 14.51 -0.93 -0.11
C ASN A 71 12.99 -0.83 -0.08
N ILE A 72 12.40 -0.58 -1.25
CA ILE A 72 10.95 -0.39 -1.40
C ILE A 72 10.14 -1.62 -0.94
N ASP A 73 10.67 -2.83 -1.07
CA ASP A 73 9.96 -4.04 -0.67
C ASP A 73 9.84 -4.13 0.87
N LYS A 74 10.90 -3.74 1.59
CA LYS A 74 10.83 -3.60 3.06
C LYS A 74 9.84 -2.52 3.50
N LEU A 75 9.74 -1.42 2.76
CA LEU A 75 8.76 -0.39 3.04
C LEU A 75 7.33 -0.92 2.82
N ARG A 76 7.09 -1.63 1.71
CA ARG A 76 5.80 -2.24 1.41
C ARG A 76 5.34 -3.25 2.46
N GLU A 77 6.25 -3.92 3.14
CA GLU A 77 5.90 -4.80 4.27
C GLU A 77 5.21 -4.07 5.43
N LYS A 78 5.39 -2.74 5.54
CA LYS A 78 4.77 -1.88 6.56
C LYS A 78 3.41 -1.33 6.14
N ILE A 79 3.04 -1.43 4.85
CA ILE A 79 1.85 -0.80 4.29
C ILE A 79 0.93 -1.89 3.73
N GLY A 80 -0.23 -2.07 4.36
CA GLY A 80 -1.30 -2.92 3.80
C GLY A 80 -2.17 -2.14 2.81
N MET A 81 -2.62 -2.79 1.74
CA MET A 81 -3.58 -2.23 0.80
C MET A 81 -4.71 -3.21 0.54
N VAL A 82 -5.94 -2.71 0.62
CA VAL A 82 -7.14 -3.45 0.19
C VAL A 82 -7.56 -2.90 -1.16
N PHE A 83 -7.56 -3.74 -2.17
CA PHE A 83 -7.94 -3.38 -3.53
C PHE A 83 -9.46 -3.50 -3.73
N GLN A 84 -9.99 -2.76 -4.71
CA GLN A 84 -11.39 -2.88 -5.11
C GLN A 84 -11.72 -4.26 -5.71
N SER A 85 -10.78 -4.86 -6.42
CA SER A 85 -10.82 -6.27 -6.83
C SER A 85 -10.12 -7.12 -5.78
N PHE A 86 -10.55 -8.35 -5.59
CA PHE A 86 -10.01 -9.24 -4.55
C PHE A 86 -8.52 -9.54 -4.71
N ASN A 87 -7.99 -9.49 -5.94
CA ASN A 87 -6.58 -9.71 -6.29
C ASN A 87 -6.00 -11.00 -5.68
N LEU A 88 -6.81 -12.05 -5.66
CA LEU A 88 -6.40 -13.36 -5.19
C LEU A 88 -5.68 -14.12 -6.30
N PHE A 89 -4.75 -14.97 -5.92
CA PHE A 89 -4.14 -15.94 -6.82
C PHE A 89 -5.15 -17.05 -7.10
N PRO A 90 -5.67 -17.17 -8.34
CA PRO A 90 -6.79 -18.09 -8.65
C PRO A 90 -6.40 -19.56 -8.57
N HIS A 91 -5.11 -19.87 -8.64
CA HIS A 91 -4.57 -21.22 -8.52
C HIS A 91 -4.31 -21.65 -7.07
N LEU A 92 -4.53 -20.76 -6.10
CA LEU A 92 -4.38 -21.01 -4.67
C LEU A 92 -5.74 -21.05 -3.98
N THR A 93 -5.86 -21.88 -2.95
CA THR A 93 -7.01 -21.88 -2.05
C THR A 93 -7.06 -20.58 -1.23
N VAL A 94 -8.20 -20.31 -0.60
CA VAL A 94 -8.36 -19.16 0.32
C VAL A 94 -7.29 -19.20 1.42
N LEU A 95 -7.08 -20.36 2.02
CA LEU A 95 -6.08 -20.53 3.07
C LEU A 95 -4.67 -20.24 2.56
N GLU A 96 -4.31 -20.75 1.39
CA GLU A 96 -3.00 -20.51 0.77
C GLU A 96 -2.78 -19.05 0.41
N ASN A 97 -3.81 -18.35 -0.09
CA ASN A 97 -3.73 -16.92 -0.33
C ASN A 97 -3.42 -16.12 0.95
N ILE A 98 -4.08 -16.46 2.07
CA ILE A 98 -3.89 -15.78 3.36
C ILE A 98 -2.48 -16.01 3.91
N ILE A 99 -1.98 -17.26 3.85
CA ILE A 99 -0.69 -17.61 4.46
C ILE A 99 0.51 -17.32 3.56
N LEU A 100 0.31 -17.01 2.28
CA LEU A 100 1.38 -16.85 1.31
C LEU A 100 2.42 -15.84 1.76
N ALA A 101 2.01 -14.61 2.02
CA ALA A 101 2.93 -13.53 2.40
C ALA A 101 3.67 -13.78 3.72
N PRO A 102 2.99 -14.09 4.85
CA PRO A 102 3.69 -14.28 6.12
C PRO A 102 4.66 -15.47 6.10
N VAL A 103 4.38 -16.52 5.33
CA VAL A 103 5.28 -17.67 5.18
C VAL A 103 6.45 -17.34 4.26
N THR A 104 6.20 -16.72 3.10
CA THR A 104 7.24 -16.35 2.13
C THR A 104 8.23 -15.35 2.72
N LEU A 105 7.73 -14.37 3.48
CA LEU A 105 8.54 -13.37 4.17
C LEU A 105 9.17 -13.90 5.47
N LYS A 106 9.01 -15.18 5.78
CA LYS A 106 9.53 -15.83 7.00
C LYS A 106 9.13 -15.11 8.31
N LYS A 107 7.95 -14.48 8.32
CA LYS A 107 7.38 -13.84 9.51
C LYS A 107 6.71 -14.86 10.45
N MET A 108 6.24 -15.98 9.90
CA MET A 108 5.61 -17.09 10.61
C MET A 108 5.99 -18.42 9.97
N SER A 109 5.99 -19.49 10.75
CA SER A 109 5.99 -20.84 10.21
C SER A 109 4.67 -21.13 9.47
N LYS A 110 4.66 -22.13 8.61
CA LYS A 110 3.46 -22.51 7.86
C LYS A 110 2.31 -22.94 8.78
N GLU A 111 2.64 -23.62 9.85
CA GLU A 111 1.67 -24.12 10.86
C GLU A 111 1.05 -22.96 11.65
N GLU A 112 1.86 -22.04 12.15
CA GLU A 112 1.39 -20.83 12.84
C GLU A 112 0.50 -19.98 11.93
N ALA A 113 0.94 -19.77 10.68
CA ALA A 113 0.18 -19.02 9.69
C ALA A 113 -1.18 -19.64 9.40
N LYS A 114 -1.28 -20.98 9.31
CA LYS A 114 -2.56 -21.70 9.14
C LYS A 114 -3.50 -21.52 10.33
N VAL A 115 -2.98 -21.60 11.55
CA VAL A 115 -3.79 -21.37 12.76
C VAL A 115 -4.34 -19.96 12.73
N LYS A 116 -3.48 -18.96 12.49
CA LYS A 116 -3.87 -17.55 12.44
C LYS A 116 -4.88 -17.26 11.33
N ALA A 117 -4.67 -17.85 10.15
CA ALA A 117 -5.60 -17.71 9.03
C ALA A 117 -7.00 -18.23 9.36
N LYS A 118 -7.10 -19.42 10.01
CA LYS A 118 -8.38 -19.97 10.46
C LYS A 118 -9.07 -19.10 11.51
N GLU A 119 -8.31 -18.52 12.44
CA GLU A 119 -8.85 -17.56 13.42
C GLU A 119 -9.43 -16.31 12.73
N LEU A 120 -8.73 -15.77 11.72
CA LEU A 120 -9.20 -14.61 10.96
C LEU A 120 -10.46 -14.94 10.15
N LEU A 121 -10.50 -16.10 9.49
CA LEU A 121 -11.67 -16.55 8.73
C LEU A 121 -12.91 -16.76 9.59
N LYS A 122 -12.75 -17.10 10.87
CA LYS A 122 -13.89 -17.20 11.80
C LYS A 122 -14.53 -15.86 12.16
N LYS A 123 -13.82 -14.75 11.91
CA LYS A 123 -14.33 -13.39 12.23
C LYS A 123 -15.20 -12.81 11.12
N VAL A 124 -15.14 -13.40 9.94
CA VAL A 124 -15.86 -12.97 8.72
C VAL A 124 -16.77 -14.07 8.19
#